data_e5236407971f579709c0dd5dcbb9f21e
#
_entry.id   e5236407971f579709c0dd5dcbb9f21e
#
_cell.length_a   1.000
_cell.length_b   1.000
_cell.length_c   1.000
_cell.angle_alpha   90.00
_cell.angle_beta   90.00
_cell.angle_gamma   90.00
#
_symmetry.space_group_name_H-M   'P 1'
#
loop_
_entity.id
_entity.type
_entity.pdbx_description
1 polymer ?
#
loop_
_entity_poly.entity_id
_entity_poly.type
_entity_poly.pdbx_seq_one_letter_code
_entity_poly.pdbx_strand_id
1 'polypeptide(L)'
;QNERSLFAFLTSTEPGSFSDFLGRTEIAKLGEGLPLYTLHHLYDYLISNFGVNLFTHSNGKKWVEIDQALSRSTDELELQVIKTIGVLDLLGENFGIPVGEEAIQCAIGLSCKGISKALKNLCKKSVVVYRRYSSSYVLWGGSDIDVEQKIREVKQDKVSRGDLIEMLNKLFPLRPKVAKRY
;
A
#
# COMPACT_ATOMS: atom_id res chain seq x y z
N GLN A 1 23.33 23.43 -2.42
CA GLN A 1 22.30 22.45 -1.93
C GLN A 1 22.60 21.14 -2.62
N ASN A 2 23.13 20.16 -1.87
CA ASN A 2 23.30 18.82 -2.41
C ASN A 2 21.90 18.20 -2.55
N GLU A 3 21.42 18.07 -3.78
CA GLU A 3 20.25 17.24 -4.08
C GLU A 3 20.62 15.78 -3.73
N ARG A 4 20.13 15.32 -2.60
CA ARG A 4 20.34 13.95 -2.17
C ARG A 4 19.53 13.05 -3.10
N SER A 5 20.23 12.28 -3.92
CA SER A 5 19.63 11.26 -4.77
C SER A 5 18.95 10.18 -3.92
N LEU A 6 17.88 9.55 -4.44
CA LEU A 6 17.27 8.36 -3.83
C LEU A 6 18.31 7.28 -3.52
N PHE A 7 19.37 7.17 -4.33
CA PHE A 7 20.44 6.20 -4.14
C PHE A 7 21.53 6.64 -3.14
N ALA A 8 21.42 7.82 -2.54
CA ALA A 8 22.39 8.28 -1.54
C ALA A 8 22.48 7.31 -0.35
N PHE A 9 21.40 6.55 -0.04
CA PHE A 9 21.40 5.55 1.02
C PHE A 9 22.45 4.43 0.82
N LEU A 10 22.88 4.15 -0.42
CA LEU A 10 23.87 3.11 -0.71
C LEU A 10 25.28 3.48 -0.23
N THR A 11 25.64 4.74 -0.32
CA THR A 11 26.99 5.25 -0.04
C THR A 11 27.08 6.11 1.21
N SER A 12 25.93 6.51 1.77
CA SER A 12 25.87 7.34 2.98
C SER A 12 26.35 6.54 4.20
N THR A 13 26.98 7.25 5.13
CA THR A 13 27.32 6.73 6.48
C THR A 13 26.26 7.08 7.52
N GLU A 14 25.13 7.64 7.11
CA GLU A 14 24.03 7.99 8.00
C GLU A 14 23.39 6.75 8.63
N PRO A 15 22.81 6.86 9.83
CA PRO A 15 22.13 5.76 10.50
C PRO A 15 21.04 5.14 9.65
N GLY A 16 21.01 3.80 9.58
CA GLY A 16 20.04 3.04 8.77
C GLY A 16 20.36 2.99 7.28
N SER A 17 21.46 3.60 6.82
CA SER A 17 21.94 3.45 5.43
C SER A 17 22.40 2.02 5.14
N PHE A 18 22.60 1.70 3.86
CA PHE A 18 23.12 0.40 3.47
C PHE A 18 24.53 0.13 4.01
N SER A 19 25.39 1.14 4.03
CA SER A 19 26.73 1.03 4.61
C SER A 19 26.69 0.80 6.12
N ASP A 20 25.80 1.48 6.84
CA ASP A 20 25.57 1.27 8.27
C ASP A 20 25.02 -0.15 8.56
N PHE A 21 24.09 -0.62 7.73
CA PHE A 21 23.56 -2.00 7.81
C PHE A 21 24.66 -3.04 7.62
N LEU A 22 25.54 -2.88 6.63
CA LEU A 22 26.68 -3.78 6.42
C LEU A 22 27.65 -3.74 7.59
N GLY A 23 27.92 -2.58 8.17
CA GLY A 23 28.81 -2.44 9.32
C GLY A 23 28.28 -3.07 10.62
N ARG A 24 26.96 -3.10 10.78
CA ARG A 24 26.28 -3.76 11.93
C ARG A 24 26.08 -5.25 11.74
N THR A 25 26.11 -5.72 10.50
CA THR A 25 25.95 -7.13 10.18
C THR A 25 27.22 -7.87 10.55
N GLU A 26 27.18 -8.65 11.65
CA GLU A 26 28.29 -9.49 12.04
C GLU A 26 28.53 -10.57 10.97
N ILE A 27 29.68 -10.48 10.32
CA ILE A 27 30.14 -11.47 9.32
C ILE A 27 30.17 -12.90 9.89
N ALA A 28 30.17 -13.04 11.21
CA ALA A 28 30.19 -14.32 11.92
C ALA A 28 28.91 -15.17 11.75
N LYS A 29 27.78 -14.60 11.27
CA LYS A 29 26.53 -15.33 11.03
C LYS A 29 26.34 -15.80 9.58
N LEU A 30 27.37 -15.83 8.79
CA LEU A 30 27.36 -16.29 7.39
C LEU A 30 26.90 -17.74 7.18
N GLY A 31 26.70 -18.52 8.27
CA GLY A 31 26.20 -19.89 8.20
C GLY A 31 24.68 -20.04 8.08
N GLU A 32 23.90 -19.01 8.43
CA GLU A 32 22.42 -19.05 8.46
C GLU A 32 21.72 -18.30 7.30
N GLY A 33 22.47 -17.85 6.32
CA GLY A 33 22.01 -17.02 5.20
C GLY A 33 22.44 -15.56 5.37
N LEU A 34 22.66 -14.88 4.25
CA LEU A 34 23.03 -13.46 4.24
C LEU A 34 21.84 -12.61 4.63
N PRO A 35 21.97 -11.72 5.63
CA PRO A 35 20.92 -10.74 5.91
C PRO A 35 20.76 -9.80 4.73
N LEU A 36 19.51 -9.54 4.37
CA LEU A 36 19.15 -8.69 3.24
C LEU A 36 18.74 -7.30 3.72
N TYR A 37 19.23 -6.27 3.04
CA TYR A 37 18.69 -4.92 3.19
C TYR A 37 17.37 -4.84 2.43
N THR A 38 16.28 -4.80 3.15
CA THR A 38 14.92 -4.87 2.60
C THR A 38 14.25 -3.50 2.52
N LEU A 39 13.09 -3.40 1.87
CA LEU A 39 12.39 -2.12 1.69
C LEU A 39 11.93 -1.48 3.00
N HIS A 40 11.65 -2.25 4.04
CA HIS A 40 11.33 -1.67 5.34
C HIS A 40 12.54 -0.96 5.99
N HIS A 41 13.75 -1.45 5.78
CA HIS A 41 14.98 -0.74 6.20
C HIS A 41 15.14 0.58 5.43
N LEU A 42 14.85 0.57 4.11
CA LEU A 42 14.86 1.79 3.31
C LEU A 42 13.83 2.82 3.82
N TYR A 43 12.63 2.35 4.19
CA TYR A 43 11.63 3.23 4.82
C TYR A 43 12.18 3.89 6.08
N ASP A 44 12.77 3.10 6.98
CA ASP A 44 13.32 3.60 8.25
C ASP A 44 14.47 4.59 8.03
N TYR A 45 15.34 4.33 7.04
CA TYR A 45 16.37 5.27 6.62
C TYR A 45 15.78 6.59 6.13
N LEU A 46 14.76 6.53 5.27
CA LEU A 46 14.14 7.74 4.69
C LEU A 46 13.46 8.58 5.78
N ILE A 47 12.71 7.97 6.68
CA ILE A 47 12.06 8.69 7.79
C ILE A 47 13.09 9.30 8.73
N SER A 48 14.14 8.56 9.10
CA SER A 48 15.15 9.04 10.04
C SER A 48 15.97 10.21 9.50
N ASN A 49 16.28 10.21 8.20
CA ASN A 49 17.21 11.17 7.62
C ASN A 49 16.52 12.33 6.88
N PHE A 50 15.30 12.17 6.40
CA PHE A 50 14.56 13.20 5.68
C PHE A 50 13.37 13.75 6.49
N GLY A 51 12.82 12.97 7.42
CA GLY A 51 11.82 13.43 8.39
C GLY A 51 10.70 14.28 7.77
N VAL A 52 10.53 15.48 8.32
CA VAL A 52 9.47 16.41 7.92
C VAL A 52 9.49 16.75 6.43
N ASN A 53 10.66 16.74 5.78
CA ASN A 53 10.76 17.07 4.36
C ASN A 53 9.96 16.10 3.47
N LEU A 54 9.82 14.82 3.86
CA LEU A 54 9.03 13.84 3.10
C LEU A 54 7.55 14.21 3.04
N PHE A 55 7.04 14.80 4.11
CA PHE A 55 5.62 15.19 4.23
C PHE A 55 5.29 16.48 3.47
N THR A 56 6.29 17.31 3.15
CA THR A 56 6.10 18.60 2.46
C THR A 56 6.17 18.50 0.94
N HIS A 57 6.67 17.39 0.38
CA HIS A 57 6.77 17.16 -1.05
C HIS A 57 5.44 16.67 -1.68
N SER A 58 5.40 16.56 -3.00
CA SER A 58 4.22 16.14 -3.77
C SER A 58 3.62 14.81 -3.30
N ASN A 59 4.44 13.90 -2.78
CA ASN A 59 4.03 12.60 -2.25
C ASN A 59 3.76 12.62 -0.73
N GLY A 60 3.72 13.79 -0.10
CA GLY A 60 3.54 13.93 1.34
C GLY A 60 2.30 13.22 1.88
N LYS A 61 1.19 13.24 1.11
CA LYS A 61 -0.04 12.53 1.47
C LYS A 61 0.20 11.02 1.66
N LYS A 62 0.95 10.37 0.77
CA LYS A 62 1.27 8.93 0.87
C LYS A 62 2.10 8.62 2.12
N TRP A 63 3.04 9.50 2.49
CA TRP A 63 3.80 9.34 3.73
C TRP A 63 2.92 9.41 4.97
N VAL A 64 1.93 10.31 4.99
CA VAL A 64 0.94 10.39 6.07
C VAL A 64 0.08 9.13 6.12
N GLU A 65 -0.34 8.59 4.99
CA GLU A 65 -1.11 7.34 4.91
C GLU A 65 -0.31 6.15 5.48
N ILE A 66 1.00 6.08 5.21
CA ILE A 66 1.87 5.04 5.78
C ILE A 66 1.96 5.20 7.30
N ASP A 67 2.19 6.40 7.80
CA ASP A 67 2.29 6.68 9.24
C ASP A 67 0.99 6.33 9.99
N GLN A 68 -0.15 6.70 9.42
CA GLN A 68 -1.46 6.33 9.95
C GLN A 68 -1.69 4.81 9.93
N ALA A 69 -1.23 4.10 8.89
CA ALA A 69 -1.33 2.65 8.82
C ALA A 69 -0.46 1.99 9.89
N LEU A 70 0.77 2.47 10.10
CA LEU A 70 1.69 1.98 11.13
C LEU A 70 1.10 2.13 12.54
N SER A 71 0.41 3.23 12.83
CA SER A 71 -0.21 3.46 14.14
C SER A 71 -1.32 2.45 14.49
N ARG A 72 -1.85 1.72 13.51
CA ARG A 72 -2.93 0.72 13.69
C ARG A 72 -2.43 -0.70 13.92
N SER A 73 -1.13 -0.95 13.90
CA SER A 73 -0.54 -2.26 14.17
C SER A 73 0.59 -2.18 15.17
N THR A 74 0.75 -3.25 15.96
CA THR A 74 1.83 -3.42 16.93
C THR A 74 2.65 -4.68 16.64
N ASP A 75 2.23 -5.50 15.70
CA ASP A 75 2.94 -6.72 15.29
C ASP A 75 4.09 -6.35 14.36
N GLU A 76 5.30 -6.84 14.66
CA GLU A 76 6.52 -6.46 13.94
C GLU A 76 6.46 -6.85 12.46
N LEU A 77 5.93 -8.04 12.15
CA LEU A 77 5.79 -8.49 10.76
C LEU A 77 4.76 -7.64 10.00
N GLU A 78 3.65 -7.29 10.65
CA GLU A 78 2.65 -6.40 10.05
C GLU A 78 3.25 -5.01 9.77
N LEU A 79 4.07 -4.47 10.69
CA LEU A 79 4.78 -3.20 10.48
C LEU A 79 5.74 -3.26 9.28
N GLN A 80 6.51 -4.35 9.15
CA GLN A 80 7.39 -4.56 7.99
C GLN A 80 6.60 -4.64 6.68
N VAL A 81 5.46 -5.32 6.68
CA VAL A 81 4.56 -5.42 5.51
C VAL A 81 3.99 -4.04 5.14
N ILE A 82 3.51 -3.26 6.11
CA ILE A 82 2.98 -1.90 5.89
C ILE A 82 4.05 -1.00 5.27
N LYS A 83 5.25 -0.96 5.86
CA LYS A 83 6.39 -0.18 5.34
C LYS A 83 6.73 -0.58 3.91
N THR A 84 6.76 -1.89 3.64
CA THR A 84 7.07 -2.44 2.31
C THR A 84 6.01 -2.06 1.28
N ILE A 85 4.72 -2.19 1.60
CA ILE A 85 3.62 -1.78 0.73
C ILE A 85 3.72 -0.28 0.44
N GLY A 86 3.94 0.54 1.47
CA GLY A 86 4.07 1.98 1.33
C GLY A 86 5.21 2.39 0.41
N VAL A 87 6.40 1.81 0.57
CA VAL A 87 7.55 2.09 -0.30
C VAL A 87 7.31 1.59 -1.73
N LEU A 88 6.75 0.40 -1.91
CA LEU A 88 6.39 -0.11 -3.23
C LEU A 88 5.35 0.79 -3.93
N ASP A 89 4.37 1.31 -3.21
CA ASP A 89 3.36 2.21 -3.78
C ASP A 89 3.96 3.57 -4.15
N LEU A 90 4.88 4.10 -3.32
CA LEU A 90 5.61 5.33 -3.62
C LEU A 90 6.51 5.23 -4.86
N LEU A 91 7.16 4.09 -5.05
CA LEU A 91 8.09 3.85 -6.16
C LEU A 91 7.38 3.24 -7.37
N GLY A 92 6.37 2.40 -7.15
CA GLY A 92 5.74 1.54 -8.14
C GLY A 92 4.99 2.31 -9.22
N GLU A 93 4.45 3.48 -8.93
CA GLU A 93 3.79 4.33 -9.94
C GLU A 93 4.73 4.66 -11.11
N ASN A 94 6.02 4.83 -10.84
CA ASN A 94 7.03 5.14 -11.86
C ASN A 94 7.54 3.89 -12.59
N PHE A 95 7.46 2.71 -11.97
CA PHE A 95 8.05 1.48 -12.49
C PHE A 95 7.01 0.46 -12.97
N GLY A 96 5.72 0.73 -12.80
CA GLY A 96 4.64 -0.18 -13.22
C GLY A 96 4.64 -1.53 -12.49
N ILE A 97 5.25 -1.62 -11.31
CA ILE A 97 5.31 -2.85 -10.52
C ILE A 97 4.05 -2.95 -9.66
N PRO A 98 3.17 -3.94 -9.89
CA PRO A 98 2.01 -4.14 -9.03
C PRO A 98 2.48 -4.59 -7.63
N VAL A 99 1.87 -4.01 -6.59
CA VAL A 99 2.14 -4.36 -5.19
C VAL A 99 1.40 -5.67 -4.85
N GLY A 100 1.77 -6.75 -5.54
CA GLY A 100 1.23 -8.08 -5.33
C GLY A 100 1.88 -8.81 -4.15
N GLU A 101 1.28 -9.94 -3.74
CA GLU A 101 1.81 -10.75 -2.65
C GLU A 101 3.23 -11.24 -2.92
N GLU A 102 3.52 -11.65 -4.15
CA GLU A 102 4.86 -12.09 -4.57
C GLU A 102 5.90 -10.96 -4.47
N ALA A 103 5.54 -9.75 -4.90
CA ALA A 103 6.43 -8.60 -4.80
C ALA A 103 6.75 -8.25 -3.34
N ILE A 104 5.74 -8.32 -2.45
CA ILE A 104 5.92 -8.10 -1.01
C ILE A 104 6.81 -9.19 -0.41
N GLN A 105 6.62 -10.46 -0.79
CA GLN A 105 7.44 -11.58 -0.32
C GLN A 105 8.91 -11.43 -0.73
N CYS A 106 9.16 -11.11 -1.99
CA CYS A 106 10.52 -10.84 -2.49
C CYS A 106 11.16 -9.67 -1.75
N ALA A 107 10.39 -8.59 -1.51
CA ALA A 107 10.90 -7.38 -0.89
C ALA A 107 11.22 -7.54 0.61
N ILE A 108 10.57 -8.46 1.31
CA ILE A 108 10.80 -8.73 2.74
C ILE A 108 11.81 -9.87 2.93
N GLY A 109 11.93 -10.78 1.95
CA GLY A 109 12.83 -11.93 2.04
C GLY A 109 12.37 -13.01 3.01
N LEU A 110 11.08 -13.04 3.38
CA LEU A 110 10.52 -13.99 4.33
C LEU A 110 9.66 -15.06 3.65
N SER A 111 9.41 -16.15 4.40
CA SER A 111 8.56 -17.26 3.95
C SER A 111 7.14 -16.81 3.63
N CYS A 112 6.59 -17.30 2.50
CA CYS A 112 5.24 -17.01 2.01
C CYS A 112 4.12 -17.13 3.06
N LYS A 113 4.19 -18.13 3.94
CA LYS A 113 3.11 -18.41 4.91
C LYS A 113 2.92 -17.29 5.94
N GLY A 114 4.01 -16.70 6.42
CA GLY A 114 3.95 -15.61 7.40
C GLY A 114 3.33 -14.34 6.79
N ILE A 115 3.74 -13.99 5.59
CA ILE A 115 3.29 -12.79 4.88
C ILE A 115 1.82 -12.88 4.50
N SER A 116 1.36 -14.02 3.96
CA SER A 116 -0.07 -14.24 3.66
C SER A 116 -0.95 -14.10 4.90
N LYS A 117 -0.48 -14.56 6.07
CA LYS A 117 -1.20 -14.39 7.33
C LYS A 117 -1.25 -12.92 7.76
N ALA A 118 -0.13 -12.21 7.69
CA ALA A 118 -0.04 -10.79 8.02
C ALA A 118 -0.95 -9.95 7.11
N LEU A 119 -0.93 -10.18 5.80
CA LEU A 119 -1.80 -9.50 4.84
C LEU A 119 -3.28 -9.74 5.13
N LYS A 120 -3.69 -10.99 5.43
CA LYS A 120 -5.06 -11.29 5.82
C LYS A 120 -5.48 -10.57 7.10
N ASN A 121 -4.59 -10.47 8.09
CA ASN A 121 -4.87 -9.74 9.32
C ASN A 121 -5.00 -8.24 9.07
N LEU A 122 -4.09 -7.66 8.28
CA LEU A 122 -4.13 -6.24 7.92
C LEU A 122 -5.39 -5.89 7.12
N CYS A 123 -5.84 -6.78 6.23
CA CYS A 123 -7.12 -6.61 5.53
C CYS A 123 -8.31 -6.67 6.49
N LYS A 124 -8.31 -7.58 7.48
CA LYS A 124 -9.36 -7.64 8.51
C LYS A 124 -9.40 -6.38 9.39
N LYS A 125 -8.23 -5.80 9.70
CA LYS A 125 -8.11 -4.54 10.45
C LYS A 125 -8.44 -3.30 9.60
N SER A 126 -8.75 -3.46 8.32
CA SER A 126 -8.93 -2.37 7.35
C SER A 126 -7.74 -1.41 7.28
N VAL A 127 -6.53 -1.93 7.46
CA VAL A 127 -5.28 -1.17 7.29
C VAL A 127 -4.80 -1.27 5.84
N VAL A 128 -5.02 -2.43 5.21
CA VAL A 128 -4.65 -2.73 3.83
C VAL A 128 -5.89 -3.22 3.08
N VAL A 129 -6.03 -2.82 1.83
CA VAL A 129 -7.09 -3.25 0.93
C VAL A 129 -6.50 -3.91 -0.31
N TYR A 130 -7.05 -5.05 -0.71
CA TYR A 130 -6.69 -5.71 -1.96
C TYR A 130 -7.59 -5.23 -3.10
N ARG A 131 -7.00 -4.58 -4.09
CA ARG A 131 -7.67 -4.10 -5.30
C ARG A 131 -7.61 -5.17 -6.40
N ARG A 132 -8.74 -5.83 -6.67
CA ARG A 132 -8.80 -6.92 -7.65
C ARG A 132 -8.46 -6.50 -9.08
N TYR A 133 -8.84 -5.29 -9.48
CA TYR A 133 -8.61 -4.78 -10.84
C TYR A 133 -7.12 -4.56 -11.16
N SER A 134 -6.31 -4.23 -10.16
CA SER A 134 -4.86 -4.02 -10.29
C SER A 134 -4.03 -5.16 -9.69
N SER A 135 -4.69 -6.18 -9.10
CA SER A 135 -4.03 -7.28 -8.38
C SER A 135 -3.00 -6.81 -7.36
N SER A 136 -3.28 -5.70 -6.67
CA SER A 136 -2.36 -5.03 -5.77
C SER A 136 -2.96 -4.76 -4.39
N TYR A 137 -2.10 -4.77 -3.38
CA TYR A 137 -2.41 -4.30 -2.05
C TYR A 137 -2.10 -2.81 -1.94
N VAL A 138 -2.98 -2.05 -1.30
CA VAL A 138 -2.79 -0.62 -1.04
C VAL A 138 -3.11 -0.32 0.41
N LEU A 139 -2.45 0.69 0.96
CA LEU A 139 -2.78 1.18 2.28
C LEU A 139 -4.13 1.91 2.25
N TRP A 140 -4.92 1.70 3.30
CA TRP A 140 -6.22 2.34 3.40
C TRP A 140 -6.07 3.76 3.96
N GLY A 141 -6.23 4.75 3.12
CA GLY A 141 -6.05 6.17 3.45
C GLY A 141 -7.20 6.83 4.19
N GLY A 142 -8.01 6.08 4.94
CA GLY A 142 -8.90 6.68 5.94
C GLY A 142 -10.17 7.38 5.44
N SER A 143 -10.80 6.95 4.35
CA SER A 143 -12.24 7.23 4.23
C SER A 143 -13.00 6.20 5.09
N ASP A 144 -13.86 6.63 5.99
CA ASP A 144 -14.63 5.78 6.92
C ASP A 144 -15.63 4.84 6.23
N ILE A 145 -15.64 4.79 4.90
CA ILE A 145 -16.56 4.00 4.10
C ILE A 145 -15.77 2.92 3.37
N ASP A 146 -15.88 1.66 3.84
CA ASP A 146 -15.48 0.50 3.05
C ASP A 146 -16.46 0.34 1.88
N VAL A 147 -16.05 0.85 0.71
CA VAL A 147 -16.87 0.80 -0.50
C VAL A 147 -17.17 -0.65 -0.90
N GLU A 148 -16.24 -1.60 -0.70
CA GLU A 148 -16.49 -3.01 -1.01
C GLU A 148 -17.48 -3.65 -0.04
N GLN A 149 -17.44 -3.27 1.25
CA GLN A 149 -18.45 -3.70 2.22
C GLN A 149 -19.80 -3.12 1.85
N LYS A 150 -19.90 -1.84 1.51
CA LYS A 150 -21.14 -1.22 1.04
C LYS A 150 -21.67 -1.87 -0.24
N ILE A 151 -20.82 -2.20 -1.20
CA ILE A 151 -21.21 -2.92 -2.40
C ILE A 151 -21.71 -4.33 -2.05
N ARG A 152 -21.10 -5.01 -1.08
CA ARG A 152 -21.58 -6.34 -0.62
C ARG A 152 -22.92 -6.23 0.10
N GLU A 153 -23.10 -5.26 0.96
CA GLU A 153 -24.38 -4.98 1.64
C GLU A 153 -25.48 -4.71 0.61
N VAL A 154 -25.24 -3.80 -0.35
CA VAL A 154 -26.20 -3.48 -1.42
C VAL A 154 -26.47 -4.67 -2.34
N LYS A 155 -25.49 -5.56 -2.58
CA LYS A 155 -25.72 -6.81 -3.35
C LYS A 155 -26.47 -7.88 -2.56
N GLN A 156 -26.40 -7.88 -1.24
CA GLN A 156 -27.15 -8.76 -0.36
C GLN A 156 -28.60 -8.29 -0.18
N ASP A 157 -28.82 -6.97 -0.15
CA ASP A 157 -30.13 -6.40 -0.30
C ASP A 157 -30.58 -6.71 -1.73
N LYS A 158 -31.46 -7.73 -1.87
CA LYS A 158 -32.04 -8.15 -3.14
C LYS A 158 -32.88 -7.01 -3.72
N VAL A 159 -32.21 -6.04 -4.33
CA VAL A 159 -32.89 -5.05 -5.17
C VAL A 159 -33.44 -5.84 -6.35
N SER A 160 -34.77 -6.06 -6.34
CA SER A 160 -35.47 -6.72 -7.42
C SER A 160 -35.21 -5.93 -8.71
N ARG A 161 -35.09 -6.66 -9.84
CA ARG A 161 -34.98 -5.99 -11.15
C ARG A 161 -36.13 -5.00 -11.39
N GLY A 162 -37.31 -5.26 -10.82
CA GLY A 162 -38.47 -4.39 -10.84
C GLY A 162 -38.23 -3.06 -10.10
N ASP A 163 -37.67 -3.13 -8.90
CA ASP A 163 -37.38 -1.94 -8.08
C ASP A 163 -36.33 -1.04 -8.73
N LEU A 164 -35.38 -1.62 -9.43
CA LEU A 164 -34.33 -0.89 -10.15
C LEU A 164 -34.89 -0.15 -11.36
N ILE A 165 -35.80 -0.78 -12.11
CA ILE A 165 -36.51 -0.17 -13.25
C ILE A 165 -37.42 0.96 -12.77
N GLU A 166 -38.15 0.77 -11.66
CA GLU A 166 -39.01 1.78 -11.08
C GLU A 166 -38.20 2.99 -10.57
N MET A 167 -37.06 2.74 -9.93
CA MET A 167 -36.14 3.79 -9.45
C MET A 167 -35.53 4.56 -10.63
N LEU A 168 -35.12 3.87 -11.69
CA LEU A 168 -34.59 4.49 -12.91
C LEU A 168 -35.66 5.35 -13.59
N ASN A 169 -36.88 4.88 -13.70
CA ASN A 169 -37.99 5.64 -14.29
C ASN A 169 -38.35 6.89 -13.45
N LYS A 170 -38.22 6.82 -12.12
CA LYS A 170 -38.40 8.00 -11.24
C LYS A 170 -37.29 9.04 -11.41
N LEU A 171 -36.04 8.59 -11.49
CA LEU A 171 -34.87 9.49 -11.58
C LEU A 171 -34.68 10.04 -13.00
N PHE A 172 -34.96 9.23 -14.00
CA PHE A 172 -34.78 9.57 -15.43
C PHE A 172 -36.02 9.20 -16.22
N PRO A 173 -37.13 10.00 -16.13
CA PRO A 173 -38.34 9.71 -16.86
C PRO A 173 -38.04 9.79 -18.38
N LEU A 174 -38.26 8.67 -19.07
CA LEU A 174 -38.10 8.59 -20.52
C LEU A 174 -39.12 9.52 -21.19
N ARG A 175 -38.64 10.63 -21.77
CA ARG A 175 -39.47 11.52 -22.60
C ARG A 175 -39.37 11.02 -24.03
N PRO A 176 -40.51 10.61 -24.67
CA PRO A 176 -40.50 10.22 -26.07
C PRO A 176 -40.12 11.41 -26.92
N LYS A 177 -39.06 11.28 -27.72
CA LYS A 177 -38.74 12.27 -28.77
C LYS A 177 -39.50 11.89 -30.03
N VAL A 178 -40.35 12.78 -30.49
CA VAL A 178 -40.99 12.65 -31.81
C VAL A 178 -39.90 12.80 -32.87
N ALA A 179 -39.63 11.74 -33.62
CA ALA A 179 -38.75 11.81 -34.77
C ALA A 179 -39.49 12.58 -35.89
N LYS A 180 -39.03 13.78 -36.22
CA LYS A 180 -39.48 14.45 -37.45
C LYS A 180 -38.86 13.72 -38.63
N ARG A 181 -39.69 13.09 -39.47
CA ARG A 181 -39.27 12.70 -40.81
C ARG A 181 -39.15 13.96 -41.64
N TYR A 182 -38.00 14.17 -42.25
CA TYR A 182 -37.79 15.13 -43.32
C TYR A 182 -38.10 14.44 -44.65
#